data_af59bf2fcfec798295ee25916f55933d
#
_entry.id   af59bf2fcfec798295ee25916f55933d
#
_cell.length_a   1.000
_cell.length_b   1.000
_cell.length_c   1.000
_cell.angle_alpha   90.00
_cell.angle_beta   90.00
_cell.angle_gamma   90.00
#
_symmetry.space_group_name_H-M   'P 1'
#
loop_
_entity.id
_entity.type
_entity.pdbx_description
1 polymer ?
#
loop_
_entity_poly.entity_id
_entity_poly.type
_entity_poly.pdbx_seq_one_letter_code
_entity_poly.pdbx_strand_id
1 'polypeptide(L)'
;MPSDVAGTRARSRRPSPRERLLKAADELFYAEGINSVGIDRVIERADVARASLYSTFGSKDGLIRAYLEQRMEITKARLRAAAEAHDDPREALLSVFGVQAANFARPGFQGCAFNRASAEAPPGSAAYEVPRAYRRWLHDFLRDLAAAAGVPDPDQLASQIHLLYDGAMLAASLDGNAGVAAASRSAAEALLDSAHFHSAALPGPGSGRHRKQEQAVAAAGLHI
;
A
#
# COMPACT_ATOMS: atom_id res chain seq x y z
N MET A 1 6.66 -56.39 22.83
CA MET A 1 6.96 -55.86 21.51
C MET A 1 6.60 -54.37 21.52
N PRO A 2 7.53 -53.43 21.69
CA PRO A 2 7.22 -52.00 21.50
C PRO A 2 7.42 -51.67 20.03
N SER A 3 6.36 -51.11 19.44
CA SER A 3 6.33 -50.64 18.05
C SER A 3 7.09 -49.34 17.96
N ASP A 4 8.13 -49.36 17.16
CA ASP A 4 9.01 -48.25 16.83
C ASP A 4 8.27 -47.29 15.88
N VAL A 5 7.75 -46.16 16.41
CA VAL A 5 7.19 -45.07 15.58
C VAL A 5 8.34 -44.18 15.18
N ALA A 6 8.98 -44.51 14.06
CA ALA A 6 9.96 -43.67 13.41
C ALA A 6 9.31 -42.36 12.95
N GLY A 7 9.43 -41.31 13.77
CA GLY A 7 9.05 -39.92 13.41
C GLY A 7 9.90 -39.45 12.25
N THR A 8 9.33 -39.39 11.06
CA THR A 8 9.92 -38.78 9.87
C THR A 8 10.06 -37.30 10.12
N ARG A 9 11.21 -36.85 10.64
CA ARG A 9 11.59 -35.41 10.68
C ARG A 9 11.64 -34.92 9.24
N ALA A 10 10.67 -34.13 8.85
CA ALA A 10 10.70 -33.39 7.58
C ALA A 10 12.02 -32.63 7.50
N ARG A 11 12.93 -33.03 6.63
CA ARG A 11 14.18 -32.33 6.33
C ARG A 11 13.78 -30.96 5.79
N SER A 12 14.03 -29.87 6.54
CA SER A 12 13.84 -28.52 6.06
C SER A 12 14.68 -28.35 4.78
N ARG A 13 14.02 -28.16 3.66
CA ARG A 13 14.66 -27.98 2.35
C ARG A 13 15.51 -26.70 2.42
N ARG A 14 16.81 -26.82 2.13
CA ARG A 14 17.69 -25.63 2.02
C ARG A 14 17.07 -24.65 1.03
N PRO A 15 16.92 -23.32 1.40
CA PRO A 15 16.33 -22.33 0.50
C PRO A 15 17.09 -22.26 -0.84
N SER A 16 16.36 -22.11 -1.93
CA SER A 16 16.91 -21.97 -3.27
C SER A 16 17.78 -20.71 -3.39
N PRO A 17 18.69 -20.62 -4.37
CA PRO A 17 19.44 -19.39 -4.63
C PRO A 17 18.54 -18.17 -4.81
N ARG A 18 17.38 -18.34 -5.47
CA ARG A 18 16.38 -17.27 -5.65
C ARG A 18 15.82 -16.78 -4.31
N GLU A 19 15.41 -17.69 -3.43
CA GLU A 19 14.89 -17.34 -2.11
C GLU A 19 15.94 -16.64 -1.25
N ARG A 20 17.19 -17.11 -1.29
CA ARG A 20 18.30 -16.50 -0.54
C ARG A 20 18.62 -15.09 -1.05
N LEU A 21 18.65 -14.89 -2.38
CA LEU A 21 18.86 -13.57 -2.98
C LEU A 21 17.74 -12.59 -2.63
N LEU A 22 16.47 -13.02 -2.72
CA LEU A 22 15.33 -12.18 -2.35
C LEU A 22 15.33 -11.80 -0.88
N LYS A 23 15.67 -12.75 0.00
CA LYS A 23 15.80 -12.48 1.44
C LYS A 23 16.90 -11.47 1.71
N ALA A 24 18.08 -11.65 1.13
CA ALA A 24 19.19 -10.73 1.27
C ALA A 24 18.87 -9.33 0.71
N ALA A 25 18.19 -9.28 -0.44
CA ALA A 25 17.72 -8.02 -1.04
C ALA A 25 16.69 -7.32 -0.14
N ASP A 26 15.73 -8.06 0.43
CA ASP A 26 14.73 -7.49 1.34
C ASP A 26 15.38 -6.88 2.60
N GLU A 27 16.32 -7.61 3.21
CA GLU A 27 17.04 -7.12 4.37
C GLU A 27 17.84 -5.84 4.07
N LEU A 28 18.65 -5.87 3.01
CA LEU A 28 19.57 -4.78 2.68
C LEU A 28 18.85 -3.57 2.07
N PHE A 29 18.00 -3.79 1.07
CA PHE A 29 17.29 -2.69 0.40
C PHE A 29 16.32 -1.97 1.30
N TYR A 30 15.67 -2.71 2.22
CA TYR A 30 14.77 -2.07 3.18
C TYR A 30 15.52 -1.27 4.26
N ALA A 31 16.65 -1.78 4.74
CA ALA A 31 17.43 -1.06 5.75
C ALA A 31 18.16 0.16 5.18
N GLU A 32 18.84 0.00 4.03
CA GLU A 32 19.82 0.97 3.53
C GLU A 32 19.37 1.70 2.24
N GLY A 33 18.34 1.20 1.56
CA GLY A 33 17.84 1.74 0.30
C GLY A 33 18.45 1.05 -0.93
N ILE A 34 17.68 1.02 -2.02
CA ILE A 34 18.04 0.32 -3.27
C ILE A 34 19.24 0.95 -4.00
N ASN A 35 19.43 2.26 -3.83
CA ASN A 35 20.52 2.99 -4.49
C ASN A 35 21.85 2.80 -3.78
N SER A 36 21.85 2.73 -2.44
CA SER A 36 23.04 2.60 -1.61
C SER A 36 23.63 1.18 -1.60
N VAL A 37 22.81 0.15 -1.89
CA VAL A 37 23.24 -1.24 -1.84
C VAL A 37 23.72 -1.73 -3.20
N GLY A 38 24.99 -2.09 -3.28
CA GLY A 38 25.58 -2.72 -4.45
C GLY A 38 25.18 -4.19 -4.62
N ILE A 39 25.19 -4.68 -5.85
CA ILE A 39 24.80 -6.07 -6.17
C ILE A 39 25.71 -7.10 -5.47
N ASP A 40 27.00 -6.77 -5.32
CA ASP A 40 27.98 -7.65 -4.69
C ASP A 40 27.68 -7.92 -3.22
N ARG A 41 27.21 -6.90 -2.49
CA ARG A 41 26.76 -7.08 -1.10
C ARG A 41 25.56 -8.02 -0.98
N VAL A 42 24.64 -7.96 -1.95
CA VAL A 42 23.49 -8.88 -1.96
C VAL A 42 23.93 -10.32 -2.24
N ILE A 43 24.85 -10.52 -3.19
CA ILE A 43 25.43 -11.82 -3.53
C ILE A 43 26.16 -12.43 -2.32
N GLU A 44 27.01 -11.64 -1.66
CA GLU A 44 27.74 -12.04 -0.46
C GLU A 44 26.77 -12.40 0.68
N ARG A 45 25.80 -11.54 0.97
CA ARG A 45 24.78 -11.77 2.01
C ARG A 45 23.92 -13.01 1.75
N ALA A 46 23.63 -13.29 0.47
CA ALA A 46 22.86 -14.45 0.05
C ALA A 46 23.69 -15.75 0.03
N ASP A 47 25.00 -15.67 0.11
CA ASP A 47 25.93 -16.81 -0.05
C ASP A 47 25.66 -17.59 -1.36
N VAL A 48 25.68 -16.90 -2.50
CA VAL A 48 25.48 -17.49 -3.83
C VAL A 48 26.56 -17.05 -4.81
N ALA A 49 26.74 -17.82 -5.88
CA ALA A 49 27.61 -17.40 -6.97
C ALA A 49 26.97 -16.21 -7.73
N ARG A 50 27.82 -15.27 -8.23
CA ARG A 50 27.38 -14.12 -9.05
C ARG A 50 26.51 -14.56 -10.24
N ALA A 51 26.89 -15.64 -10.91
CA ALA A 51 26.12 -16.20 -12.02
C ALA A 51 24.67 -16.55 -11.65
N SER A 52 24.42 -16.97 -10.40
CA SER A 52 23.06 -17.29 -9.91
C SER A 52 22.14 -16.08 -9.88
N LEU A 53 22.67 -14.89 -9.58
CA LEU A 53 21.87 -13.66 -9.61
C LEU A 53 21.45 -13.31 -11.03
N TYR A 54 22.43 -13.29 -11.95
CA TYR A 54 22.17 -12.92 -13.35
C TYR A 54 21.29 -13.94 -14.08
N SER A 55 21.48 -15.25 -13.81
CA SER A 55 20.61 -16.28 -14.37
C SER A 55 19.17 -16.23 -13.83
N THR A 56 18.97 -15.71 -12.60
CA THR A 56 17.66 -15.67 -11.95
C THR A 56 16.90 -14.37 -12.21
N PHE A 57 17.58 -13.23 -12.16
CA PHE A 57 16.97 -11.90 -12.21
C PHE A 57 17.44 -11.04 -13.39
N GLY A 58 18.45 -11.47 -14.14
CA GLY A 58 19.00 -10.77 -15.29
C GLY A 58 19.83 -9.54 -14.94
N SER A 59 19.41 -8.74 -13.94
CA SER A 59 20.06 -7.48 -13.56
C SER A 59 19.75 -7.09 -12.12
N LYS A 60 20.38 -6.01 -11.63
CA LYS A 60 20.00 -5.37 -10.36
C LYS A 60 18.55 -4.88 -10.40
N ASP A 61 18.10 -4.29 -11.51
CA ASP A 61 16.74 -3.81 -11.67
C ASP A 61 15.72 -4.96 -11.63
N GLY A 62 16.03 -6.12 -12.23
CA GLY A 62 15.22 -7.32 -12.12
C GLY A 62 15.11 -7.86 -10.68
N LEU A 63 16.19 -7.78 -9.91
CA LEU A 63 16.16 -8.13 -8.49
C LEU A 63 15.34 -7.11 -7.67
N ILE A 64 15.47 -5.80 -7.95
CA ILE A 64 14.66 -4.74 -7.32
C ILE A 64 13.17 -4.95 -7.64
N ARG A 65 12.83 -5.29 -8.88
CA ARG A 65 11.46 -5.64 -9.29
C ARG A 65 10.91 -6.77 -8.45
N ALA A 66 11.62 -7.88 -8.37
CA ALA A 66 11.18 -9.05 -7.61
C ALA A 66 11.04 -8.76 -6.09
N TYR A 67 11.94 -7.95 -5.54
CA TYR A 67 11.86 -7.48 -4.14
C TYR A 67 10.60 -6.63 -3.89
N LEU A 68 10.35 -5.63 -4.73
CA LEU A 68 9.18 -4.75 -4.58
C LEU A 68 7.87 -5.50 -4.84
N GLU A 69 7.82 -6.37 -5.85
CA GLU A 69 6.65 -7.21 -6.13
C GLU A 69 6.33 -8.15 -4.96
N GLN A 70 7.34 -8.77 -4.35
CA GLN A 70 7.15 -9.61 -3.17
C GLN A 70 6.56 -8.81 -2.00
N ARG A 71 7.08 -7.61 -1.72
CA ARG A 71 6.52 -6.73 -0.69
C ARG A 71 5.11 -6.28 -1.02
N MET A 72 4.82 -6.01 -2.28
CA MET A 72 3.49 -5.65 -2.74
C MET A 72 2.49 -6.78 -2.44
N GLU A 73 2.81 -8.02 -2.80
CA GLU A 73 1.89 -9.15 -2.57
C GLU A 73 1.70 -9.43 -1.07
N ILE A 74 2.75 -9.32 -0.25
CA ILE A 74 2.62 -9.45 1.21
C ILE A 74 1.70 -8.35 1.77
N THR A 75 1.85 -7.10 1.30
CA THR A 75 1.03 -5.98 1.78
C THR A 75 -0.42 -6.13 1.34
N LYS A 76 -0.66 -6.49 0.08
CA LYS A 76 -2.00 -6.79 -0.46
C LYS A 76 -2.70 -7.89 0.35
N ALA A 77 -2.00 -8.99 0.62
CA ALA A 77 -2.55 -10.09 1.39
C ALA A 77 -2.95 -9.66 2.81
N ARG A 78 -2.13 -8.84 3.47
CA ARG A 78 -2.44 -8.32 4.82
C ARG A 78 -3.64 -7.39 4.82
N LEU A 79 -3.74 -6.48 3.84
CA LEU A 79 -4.85 -5.54 3.72
C LEU A 79 -6.16 -6.27 3.42
N ARG A 80 -6.15 -7.25 2.49
CA ARG A 80 -7.32 -8.09 2.20
C ARG A 80 -7.76 -8.88 3.42
N ALA A 81 -6.84 -9.59 4.07
CA ALA A 81 -7.17 -10.38 5.27
C ALA A 81 -7.73 -9.51 6.41
N ALA A 82 -7.25 -8.28 6.57
CA ALA A 82 -7.78 -7.36 7.56
C ALA A 82 -9.20 -6.91 7.21
N ALA A 83 -9.49 -6.61 5.94
CA ALA A 83 -10.83 -6.24 5.51
C ALA A 83 -11.83 -7.41 5.60
N GLU A 84 -11.41 -8.61 5.17
CA GLU A 84 -12.22 -9.83 5.20
C GLU A 84 -12.52 -10.32 6.63
N ALA A 85 -11.80 -9.83 7.63
CA ALA A 85 -12.07 -10.14 9.05
C ALA A 85 -13.28 -9.39 9.63
N HIS A 86 -13.90 -8.49 8.88
CA HIS A 86 -15.01 -7.66 9.31
C HIS A 86 -16.23 -7.86 8.41
N ASP A 87 -17.37 -8.19 9.00
CA ASP A 87 -18.67 -8.27 8.29
C ASP A 87 -19.24 -6.87 8.00
N ASP A 88 -18.92 -5.88 8.83
CA ASP A 88 -19.29 -4.48 8.61
C ASP A 88 -18.37 -3.83 7.58
N PRO A 89 -18.90 -3.39 6.42
CA PRO A 89 -18.10 -2.75 5.37
C PRO A 89 -17.37 -1.48 5.84
N ARG A 90 -17.96 -0.75 6.82
CA ARG A 90 -17.32 0.41 7.43
C ARG A 90 -16.05 0.00 8.15
N GLU A 91 -16.13 -1.00 9.02
CA GLU A 91 -14.97 -1.52 9.76
C GLU A 91 -13.95 -2.16 8.82
N ALA A 92 -14.39 -2.85 7.77
CA ALA A 92 -13.51 -3.38 6.73
C ALA A 92 -12.66 -2.28 6.09
N LEU A 93 -13.27 -1.13 5.73
CA LEU A 93 -12.54 0.01 5.17
C LEU A 93 -11.54 0.60 6.17
N LEU A 94 -11.94 0.77 7.43
CA LEU A 94 -11.11 1.37 8.48
C LEU A 94 -9.99 0.43 8.96
N SER A 95 -10.10 -0.87 8.71
CA SER A 95 -9.12 -1.89 9.11
C SER A 95 -7.72 -1.67 8.50
N VAL A 96 -7.62 -0.95 7.38
CA VAL A 96 -6.34 -0.63 6.72
C VAL A 96 -5.40 0.14 7.66
N PHE A 97 -5.93 0.97 8.56
CA PHE A 97 -5.14 1.70 9.55
C PHE A 97 -4.67 0.80 10.69
N GLY A 98 -5.39 -0.28 10.99
CA GLY A 98 -4.93 -1.33 11.90
C GLY A 98 -3.70 -2.07 11.35
N VAL A 99 -3.70 -2.37 10.05
CA VAL A 99 -2.52 -2.94 9.37
C VAL A 99 -1.33 -1.99 9.42
N GLN A 100 -1.57 -0.67 9.26
CA GLN A 100 -0.51 0.34 9.41
C GLN A 100 0.03 0.39 10.83
N ALA A 101 -0.83 0.45 11.84
CA ALA A 101 -0.42 0.48 13.25
C ALA A 101 0.48 -0.73 13.59
N ALA A 102 0.07 -1.93 13.18
CA ALA A 102 0.86 -3.14 13.35
C ALA A 102 2.22 -3.07 12.62
N ASN A 103 2.27 -2.42 11.45
CA ASN A 103 3.52 -2.23 10.71
C ASN A 103 4.45 -1.21 11.38
N PHE A 104 3.91 -0.09 11.89
CA PHE A 104 4.68 0.96 12.58
C PHE A 104 5.31 0.45 13.89
N ALA A 105 4.61 -0.46 14.59
CA ALA A 105 5.11 -1.06 15.82
C ALA A 105 6.22 -2.12 15.61
N ARG A 106 6.54 -2.49 14.36
CA ARG A 106 7.54 -3.53 14.08
C ARG A 106 8.96 -3.00 14.33
N PRO A 107 9.82 -3.78 15.02
CA PRO A 107 11.24 -3.46 15.12
C PRO A 107 11.85 -3.28 13.72
N GLY A 108 12.63 -2.21 13.53
CA GLY A 108 13.28 -1.92 12.25
C GLY A 108 12.34 -1.36 11.18
N PHE A 109 11.20 -0.79 11.55
CA PHE A 109 10.36 -0.04 10.62
C PHE A 109 11.13 1.14 10.04
N GLN A 110 11.22 1.20 8.69
CA GLN A 110 11.96 2.23 7.92
C GLN A 110 11.03 3.00 6.96
N GLY A 111 9.73 3.02 7.24
CA GLY A 111 8.77 3.65 6.35
C GLY A 111 8.33 2.77 5.17
N CYS A 112 7.72 3.41 4.18
CA CYS A 112 7.21 2.73 2.99
C CYS A 112 8.34 2.36 2.03
N ALA A 113 8.54 1.08 1.78
CA ALA A 113 9.54 0.60 0.82
C ALA A 113 9.29 1.15 -0.60
N PHE A 114 8.03 1.31 -0.99
CA PHE A 114 7.64 1.83 -2.31
C PHE A 114 7.97 3.32 -2.46
N ASN A 115 7.64 4.14 -1.46
CA ASN A 115 7.94 5.57 -1.49
C ASN A 115 9.45 5.81 -1.50
N ARG A 116 10.20 5.07 -0.66
CA ARG A 116 11.66 5.17 -0.64
C ARG A 116 12.30 4.73 -1.96
N ALA A 117 11.80 3.67 -2.59
CA ALA A 117 12.32 3.21 -3.86
C ALA A 117 12.03 4.19 -5.00
N SER A 118 10.86 4.85 -4.99
CA SER A 118 10.40 5.71 -6.08
C SER A 118 10.92 7.15 -6.03
N ALA A 119 11.49 7.61 -4.91
CA ALA A 119 11.84 9.02 -4.69
C ALA A 119 12.77 9.60 -5.77
N GLU A 120 13.72 8.80 -6.27
CA GLU A 120 14.69 9.22 -7.30
C GLU A 120 14.74 8.21 -8.47
N ALA A 121 13.66 7.47 -8.69
CA ALA A 121 13.64 6.38 -9.66
C ALA A 121 13.44 6.92 -11.08
N PRO A 122 14.32 6.60 -12.04
CA PRO A 122 14.14 6.99 -13.42
C PRO A 122 12.93 6.28 -14.04
N PRO A 123 12.20 6.95 -14.96
CA PRO A 123 11.12 6.33 -15.70
C PRO A 123 11.52 5.01 -16.36
N GLY A 124 10.64 4.01 -16.32
CA GLY A 124 10.87 2.68 -16.89
C GLY A 124 11.64 1.71 -16.00
N SER A 125 12.24 2.16 -14.89
CA SER A 125 12.86 1.27 -13.91
C SER A 125 11.83 0.54 -13.05
N ALA A 126 12.24 -0.59 -12.45
CA ALA A 126 11.40 -1.31 -11.51
C ALA A 126 10.97 -0.45 -10.31
N ALA A 127 11.86 0.40 -9.81
CA ALA A 127 11.59 1.33 -8.73
C ALA A 127 10.60 2.44 -9.10
N TYR A 128 10.41 2.71 -10.38
CA TYR A 128 9.38 3.62 -10.89
C TYR A 128 8.03 2.92 -11.10
N GLU A 129 8.04 1.74 -11.73
CA GLU A 129 6.84 1.04 -12.19
C GLU A 129 6.07 0.34 -11.07
N VAL A 130 6.78 -0.43 -10.21
CA VAL A 130 6.13 -1.26 -9.19
C VAL A 130 5.42 -0.42 -8.11
N PRO A 131 6.01 0.68 -7.58
CA PRO A 131 5.29 1.56 -6.65
C PRO A 131 4.01 2.16 -7.24
N ARG A 132 4.03 2.54 -8.54
CA ARG A 132 2.84 3.06 -9.22
C ARG A 132 1.75 2.00 -9.38
N ALA A 133 2.13 0.77 -9.69
CA ALA A 133 1.20 -0.35 -9.75
C ALA A 133 0.58 -0.63 -8.37
N TYR A 134 1.39 -0.58 -7.30
CA TYR A 134 0.89 -0.72 -5.94
C TYR A 134 -0.10 0.40 -5.57
N ARG A 135 0.22 1.67 -5.90
CA ARG A 135 -0.66 2.81 -5.60
C ARG A 135 -2.00 2.71 -6.31
N ARG A 136 -2.01 2.34 -7.61
CA ARG A 136 -3.26 2.10 -8.34
C ARG A 136 -4.10 1.01 -7.68
N TRP A 137 -3.46 -0.12 -7.36
CA TRP A 137 -4.15 -1.22 -6.68
C TRP A 137 -4.72 -0.78 -5.31
N LEU A 138 -3.97 -0.04 -4.51
CA LEU A 138 -4.43 0.43 -3.19
C LEU A 138 -5.63 1.37 -3.34
N HIS A 139 -5.59 2.29 -4.29
CA HIS A 139 -6.71 3.18 -4.58
C HIS A 139 -7.96 2.39 -4.98
N ASP A 140 -7.84 1.45 -5.92
CA ASP A 140 -8.95 0.59 -6.35
C ASP A 140 -9.52 -0.24 -5.18
N PHE A 141 -8.66 -0.80 -4.35
CA PHE A 141 -9.04 -1.55 -3.16
C PHE A 141 -9.84 -0.69 -2.15
N LEU A 142 -9.38 0.53 -1.88
CA LEU A 142 -10.07 1.48 -1.00
C LEU A 142 -11.41 1.91 -1.59
N ARG A 143 -11.47 2.17 -2.91
CA ARG A 143 -12.71 2.50 -3.61
C ARG A 143 -13.74 1.38 -3.51
N ASP A 144 -13.33 0.13 -3.71
CA ASP A 144 -14.22 -1.02 -3.64
C ASP A 144 -14.78 -1.21 -2.20
N LEU A 145 -13.96 -1.00 -1.18
CA LEU A 145 -14.41 -0.99 0.22
C LEU A 145 -15.37 0.17 0.53
N ALA A 146 -15.09 1.37 0.02
CA ALA A 146 -15.97 2.53 0.18
C ALA A 146 -17.33 2.31 -0.52
N ALA A 147 -17.33 1.70 -1.69
CA ALA A 147 -18.54 1.32 -2.41
C ALA A 147 -19.37 0.28 -1.62
N ALA A 148 -18.71 -0.74 -1.06
CA ALA A 148 -19.36 -1.73 -0.20
C ALA A 148 -19.95 -1.10 1.07
N ALA A 149 -19.35 -0.03 1.60
CA ALA A 149 -19.87 0.75 2.72
C ALA A 149 -21.03 1.68 2.33
N GLY A 150 -21.47 1.69 1.05
CA GLY A 150 -22.62 2.48 0.59
C GLY A 150 -22.33 3.98 0.42
N VAL A 151 -21.06 4.37 0.25
CA VAL A 151 -20.67 5.77 0.05
C VAL A 151 -21.09 6.22 -1.35
N PRO A 152 -21.73 7.40 -1.50
CA PRO A 152 -22.22 7.89 -2.80
C PRO A 152 -21.12 8.16 -3.83
N ASP A 153 -19.98 8.67 -3.37
CA ASP A 153 -18.78 8.90 -4.21
C ASP A 153 -17.59 8.11 -3.65
N PRO A 154 -17.50 6.82 -3.95
CA PRO A 154 -16.46 5.97 -3.39
C PRO A 154 -15.05 6.31 -3.93
N ASP A 155 -14.94 6.89 -5.11
CA ASP A 155 -13.65 7.28 -5.70
C ASP A 155 -13.06 8.51 -4.98
N GLN A 156 -13.91 9.51 -4.67
CA GLN A 156 -13.51 10.66 -3.88
C GLN A 156 -13.07 10.23 -2.47
N LEU A 157 -13.86 9.41 -1.78
CA LEU A 157 -13.49 8.94 -0.44
C LEU A 157 -12.21 8.10 -0.47
N ALA A 158 -12.04 7.23 -1.46
CA ALA A 158 -10.81 6.44 -1.62
C ALA A 158 -9.58 7.34 -1.79
N SER A 159 -9.69 8.41 -2.58
CA SER A 159 -8.63 9.39 -2.75
C SER A 159 -8.25 10.08 -1.42
N GLN A 160 -9.24 10.48 -0.62
CA GLN A 160 -9.05 11.10 0.69
C GLN A 160 -8.41 10.13 1.69
N ILE A 161 -8.90 8.90 1.78
CA ILE A 161 -8.34 7.86 2.66
C ILE A 161 -6.92 7.49 2.22
N HIS A 162 -6.65 7.43 0.92
CA HIS A 162 -5.31 7.15 0.41
C HIS A 162 -4.30 8.25 0.81
N LEU A 163 -4.71 9.52 0.80
CA LEU A 163 -3.88 10.63 1.31
C LEU A 163 -3.59 10.49 2.81
N LEU A 164 -4.60 10.13 3.61
CA LEU A 164 -4.41 9.86 5.05
C LEU A 164 -3.47 8.67 5.28
N TYR A 165 -3.63 7.62 4.49
CA TYR A 165 -2.80 6.42 4.54
C TYR A 165 -1.32 6.73 4.25
N ASP A 166 -1.06 7.50 3.19
CA ASP A 166 0.30 7.92 2.83
C ASP A 166 0.89 8.89 3.87
N GLY A 167 0.09 9.84 4.36
CA GLY A 167 0.48 10.79 5.39
C GLY A 167 0.86 10.11 6.70
N ALA A 168 0.08 9.13 7.15
CA ALA A 168 0.39 8.33 8.34
C ALA A 168 1.71 7.57 8.19
N MET A 169 1.94 6.97 7.01
CA MET A 169 3.17 6.25 6.71
C MET A 169 4.41 7.15 6.78
N LEU A 170 4.30 8.37 6.23
CA LEU A 170 5.37 9.36 6.26
C LEU A 170 5.63 9.85 7.67
N ALA A 171 4.59 10.29 8.38
CA ALA A 171 4.70 10.79 9.75
C ALA A 171 5.28 9.72 10.71
N ALA A 172 4.83 8.47 10.63
CA ALA A 172 5.40 7.39 11.42
C ALA A 172 6.89 7.18 11.17
N SER A 173 7.34 7.36 9.92
CA SER A 173 8.75 7.18 9.56
C SER A 173 9.66 8.35 9.96
N LEU A 174 9.13 9.58 9.98
CA LEU A 174 9.89 10.79 10.33
C LEU A 174 9.88 11.06 11.84
N ASP A 175 8.71 10.90 12.47
CA ASP A 175 8.50 11.31 13.86
C ASP A 175 8.68 10.13 14.84
N GLY A 176 8.81 8.90 14.35
CA GLY A 176 8.87 7.69 15.18
C GLY A 176 7.59 7.44 15.99
N ASN A 177 6.47 8.09 15.62
CA ASN A 177 5.22 8.04 16.36
C ASN A 177 4.24 7.01 15.74
N ALA A 178 4.09 5.87 16.38
CA ALA A 178 3.12 4.85 15.96
C ALA A 178 1.64 5.28 16.15
N GLY A 179 1.36 6.30 16.97
CA GLY A 179 0.01 6.81 17.24
C GLY A 179 -0.65 7.50 16.05
N VAL A 180 0.11 7.87 15.03
CA VAL A 180 -0.43 8.52 13.82
C VAL A 180 -1.43 7.63 13.06
N ALA A 181 -1.33 6.31 13.17
CA ALA A 181 -2.30 5.39 12.57
C ALA A 181 -3.69 5.56 13.20
N ALA A 182 -3.77 5.73 14.52
CA ALA A 182 -5.03 5.98 15.21
C ALA A 182 -5.63 7.34 14.83
N ALA A 183 -4.81 8.39 14.73
CA ALA A 183 -5.25 9.71 14.29
C ALA A 183 -5.79 9.67 12.86
N SER A 184 -5.11 8.96 11.94
CA SER A 184 -5.57 8.79 10.55
C SER A 184 -6.85 7.97 10.45
N ARG A 185 -7.02 6.94 11.29
CA ARG A 185 -8.28 6.19 11.39
C ARG A 185 -9.43 7.10 11.82
N SER A 186 -9.23 7.90 12.88
CA SER A 186 -10.26 8.82 13.37
C SER A 186 -10.65 9.87 12.31
N ALA A 187 -9.68 10.39 11.55
CA ALA A 187 -9.96 11.29 10.43
C ALA A 187 -10.75 10.59 9.31
N ALA A 188 -10.41 9.33 8.99
CA ALA A 188 -11.13 8.54 8.00
C ALA A 188 -12.58 8.23 8.46
N GLU A 189 -12.81 7.98 9.75
CA GLU A 189 -14.15 7.83 10.33
C GLU A 189 -15.00 9.09 10.11
N ALA A 190 -14.44 10.27 10.38
CA ALA A 190 -15.13 11.54 10.16
C ALA A 190 -15.44 11.80 8.67
N LEU A 191 -14.53 11.46 7.76
CA LEU A 191 -14.78 11.54 6.32
C LEU A 191 -15.90 10.60 5.88
N LEU A 192 -15.90 9.38 6.37
CA LEU A 192 -16.92 8.38 6.06
C LEU A 192 -18.31 8.82 6.57
N ASP A 193 -18.39 9.37 7.78
CA ASP A 193 -19.62 9.93 8.34
C ASP A 193 -20.14 11.10 7.49
N SER A 194 -19.27 12.04 7.11
CA SER A 194 -19.65 13.19 6.30
C SER A 194 -20.12 12.80 4.90
N ALA A 195 -19.55 11.76 4.30
CA ALA A 195 -19.94 11.26 2.97
C ALA A 195 -21.40 10.75 2.97
N HIS A 196 -21.84 10.10 4.04
CA HIS A 196 -23.23 9.65 4.19
C HIS A 196 -24.21 10.79 4.43
N PHE A 197 -23.82 11.84 5.19
CA PHE A 197 -24.68 13.00 5.43
C PHE A 197 -25.00 13.78 4.16
N HIS A 198 -24.05 13.95 3.24
CA HIS A 198 -24.28 14.65 1.99
C HIS A 198 -25.25 13.92 1.06
N SER A 199 -25.33 12.60 1.12
CA SER A 199 -26.29 11.81 0.34
C SER A 199 -27.73 11.95 0.85
N ALA A 200 -27.91 12.11 2.16
CA ALA A 200 -29.24 12.27 2.77
C ALA A 200 -29.82 13.68 2.58
N ALA A 201 -28.97 14.66 2.26
CA ALA A 201 -29.36 16.08 2.15
C ALA A 201 -29.71 16.53 0.73
N LEU A 202 -29.51 15.72 -0.30
CA LEU A 202 -29.90 16.08 -1.67
C LEU A 202 -31.39 15.77 -1.87
N PRO A 203 -32.28 16.79 -1.98
CA PRO A 203 -33.68 16.55 -2.39
C PRO A 203 -33.68 15.97 -3.80
N GLY A 204 -34.45 14.92 -3.99
CA GLY A 204 -34.66 14.27 -5.30
C GLY A 204 -34.98 15.28 -6.41
N PRO A 205 -34.79 14.91 -7.69
CA PRO A 205 -34.98 15.79 -8.84
C PRO A 205 -36.47 16.07 -9.03
N GLY A 206 -36.96 17.15 -8.35
CA GLY A 206 -38.38 17.52 -8.41
C GLY A 206 -38.66 18.86 -7.77
N SER A 207 -38.26 19.94 -8.37
CA SER A 207 -39.05 21.18 -8.52
C SER A 207 -38.25 22.27 -9.25
N GLY A 208 -38.72 22.62 -10.41
CA GLY A 208 -38.11 23.59 -11.31
C GLY A 208 -38.06 25.01 -10.75
N ARG A 209 -36.87 25.42 -10.31
CA ARG A 209 -36.54 26.85 -10.04
C ARG A 209 -35.12 27.27 -10.50
N HIS A 210 -34.47 26.56 -11.41
CA HIS A 210 -33.13 26.95 -11.87
C HIS A 210 -33.06 27.54 -13.30
N ARG A 211 -34.19 27.98 -13.89
CA ARG A 211 -34.16 28.58 -15.24
C ARG A 211 -34.06 30.13 -15.29
N LYS A 212 -33.95 30.81 -14.13
CA LYS A 212 -33.87 32.28 -14.09
C LYS A 212 -32.51 32.86 -13.69
N GLN A 213 -31.58 32.04 -13.25
CA GLN A 213 -30.28 32.56 -12.80
C GLN A 213 -29.18 32.45 -13.88
N GLU A 214 -29.30 31.54 -14.84
CA GLU A 214 -28.34 31.43 -15.95
C GLU A 214 -28.47 32.56 -17.00
N GLN A 215 -29.63 33.23 -17.08
CA GLN A 215 -29.82 34.37 -18.00
C GLN A 215 -29.28 35.70 -17.47
N ALA A 216 -29.00 35.81 -16.18
CA ALA A 216 -28.48 37.05 -15.59
C ALA A 216 -26.95 37.15 -15.65
N VAL A 217 -26.23 36.03 -15.78
CA VAL A 217 -24.73 36.03 -15.87
C VAL A 217 -24.25 36.24 -17.29
N ALA A 218 -25.06 35.94 -18.30
CA ALA A 218 -24.74 36.15 -19.72
C ALA A 218 -24.87 37.62 -20.18
N ALA A 219 -25.49 38.51 -19.37
CA ALA A 219 -25.70 39.93 -19.72
C ALA A 219 -24.67 40.88 -19.11
N ALA A 220 -23.78 40.44 -18.25
CA ALA A 220 -22.67 41.23 -17.69
C ALA A 220 -21.36 40.89 -18.40
N GLY A 221 -21.21 41.41 -19.62
CA GLY A 221 -19.93 41.39 -20.31
C GLY A 221 -18.92 42.23 -19.53
N LEU A 222 -17.87 41.61 -19.04
CA LEU A 222 -16.64 42.28 -18.67
C LEU A 222 -15.47 41.58 -19.36
N HIS A 223 -14.98 42.23 -20.42
CA HIS A 223 -13.64 42.06 -20.92
C HIS A 223 -12.62 42.47 -19.84
N ILE A 224 -11.72 41.57 -19.46
CA ILE A 224 -10.32 41.89 -19.23
C ILE A 224 -9.50 40.68 -19.72
#